data_ac58d42fddd8699cd83d23b4e3fcb55d
#
_entry.id   ac58d42fddd8699cd83d23b4e3fcb55d
#
_cell.length_a   1.000
_cell.length_b   1.000
_cell.length_c   1.000
_cell.angle_alpha   90.00
_cell.angle_beta   90.00
_cell.angle_gamma   90.00
#
_symmetry.space_group_name_H-M   'P 1'
#
loop_
_entity.id
_entity.type
_entity.pdbx_description
1 polymer ?
#
loop_
_entity_poly.entity_id
_entity_poly.type
_entity_poly.pdbx_seq_one_letter_code
_entity_poly.pdbx_strand_id
1 'polypeptide(L)'
;MSTSASTSTSSSDLFDELDAQLNSSSTPLAQRFRALFTLKSLGGHRAIDVIGKGFDGQSALLSHELAYCLGQINDPYALPILRKVLEDEDEHPMVRHEAAEAMGAISDLSSLPVLKKYLTHPIAAIRETAEIALAKIEWDNSEEGKKEKRPKSVTQESLPAEEPEFNTIDPAPASHHSPLASGSKTSTTTTPIPELQATLNDTTKSLFERYRAMFALRNDGSKEAVLALATGFEDESALFRHEIAYVFGQLSSPYSVPSLIKVLSHTNEEDMVRHEAAEALGGIATEECLPILEQFAKDENVPRVVRESCEVALDMYEYENSNEFVPLPTLVQAS
;
A
#
# COMPACT_ATOMS: atom_id res chain seq x y z
N MET A 1 -5.46 45.40 -11.19
CA MET A 1 -6.57 44.42 -11.28
C MET A 1 -6.17 43.39 -12.31
N SER A 2 -5.51 42.33 -11.86
CA SER A 2 -5.18 41.16 -12.72
C SER A 2 -6.18 40.08 -12.38
N THR A 3 -7.11 39.83 -13.28
CA THR A 3 -8.02 38.70 -13.20
C THR A 3 -7.26 37.43 -13.61
N SER A 4 -6.94 36.60 -12.65
CA SER A 4 -6.52 35.22 -12.91
C SER A 4 -7.71 34.44 -13.45
N ALA A 5 -7.70 34.15 -14.73
CA ALA A 5 -8.65 33.24 -15.35
C ALA A 5 -8.33 31.83 -14.89
N SER A 6 -9.15 31.27 -14.02
CA SER A 6 -9.17 29.83 -13.76
C SER A 6 -9.70 29.12 -15.01
N THR A 7 -8.84 28.51 -15.79
CA THR A 7 -9.23 27.60 -16.87
C THR A 7 -9.86 26.36 -16.24
N SER A 8 -11.18 26.25 -16.32
CA SER A 8 -11.90 25.01 -15.98
C SER A 8 -11.59 23.96 -17.06
N THR A 9 -10.65 23.06 -16.80
CA THR A 9 -10.38 21.90 -17.65
C THR A 9 -11.62 20.99 -17.62
N SER A 10 -12.09 20.52 -18.76
CA SER A 10 -13.21 19.55 -18.78
C SER A 10 -12.73 18.21 -18.18
N SER A 11 -13.62 17.44 -17.59
CA SER A 11 -13.25 16.14 -17.02
C SER A 11 -12.67 15.16 -18.07
N SER A 12 -13.02 15.32 -19.35
CA SER A 12 -12.42 14.55 -20.45
C SER A 12 -10.96 14.95 -20.67
N ASP A 13 -10.65 16.22 -20.62
CA ASP A 13 -9.31 16.74 -20.88
C ASP A 13 -8.33 16.31 -19.77
N LEU A 14 -8.79 16.27 -18.50
CA LEU A 14 -7.98 15.83 -17.37
C LEU A 14 -7.54 14.34 -17.49
N PHE A 15 -8.47 13.44 -17.83
CA PHE A 15 -8.12 12.03 -18.00
C PHE A 15 -7.19 11.79 -19.20
N ASP A 16 -7.35 12.55 -20.29
CA ASP A 16 -6.50 12.47 -21.46
C ASP A 16 -5.08 13.00 -21.14
N GLU A 17 -4.98 14.03 -20.32
CA GLU A 17 -3.72 14.55 -19.80
C GLU A 17 -3.02 13.57 -18.87
N LEU A 18 -3.75 12.95 -17.94
CA LEU A 18 -3.22 11.92 -17.02
C LEU A 18 -2.81 10.64 -17.77
N ASP A 19 -3.56 10.23 -18.82
CA ASP A 19 -3.20 9.11 -19.69
C ASP A 19 -1.87 9.40 -20.41
N ALA A 20 -1.73 10.58 -21.02
CA ALA A 20 -0.50 10.99 -21.68
C ALA A 20 0.70 11.06 -20.71
N GLN A 21 0.46 11.45 -19.47
CA GLN A 21 1.50 11.55 -18.43
C GLN A 21 1.91 10.17 -17.90
N LEU A 22 0.94 9.32 -17.54
CA LEU A 22 1.20 8.00 -16.98
C LEU A 22 1.80 7.06 -18.00
N ASN A 23 1.27 7.03 -19.23
CA ASN A 23 1.56 6.00 -20.23
C ASN A 23 2.65 6.40 -21.23
N SER A 24 3.35 7.52 -21.02
CA SER A 24 4.50 7.93 -21.82
C SER A 24 5.82 7.51 -21.18
N SER A 25 6.63 6.72 -21.89
CA SER A 25 7.97 6.35 -21.44
C SER A 25 8.96 7.52 -21.40
N SER A 26 8.63 8.66 -21.99
CA SER A 26 9.44 9.89 -21.93
C SER A 26 9.15 10.73 -20.68
N THR A 27 8.06 10.45 -19.95
CA THR A 27 7.72 11.12 -18.70
C THR A 27 8.60 10.55 -17.58
N PRO A 28 9.25 11.40 -16.76
CA PRO A 28 9.99 10.94 -15.58
C PRO A 28 9.13 10.08 -14.65
N LEU A 29 9.73 9.05 -14.04
CA LEU A 29 9.01 8.05 -13.25
C LEU A 29 8.19 8.68 -12.11
N ALA A 30 8.77 9.61 -11.35
CA ALA A 30 8.07 10.33 -10.29
C ALA A 30 6.81 11.08 -10.79
N GLN A 31 6.83 11.64 -11.99
CA GLN A 31 5.64 12.28 -12.58
C GLN A 31 4.59 11.24 -13.00
N ARG A 32 5.03 10.06 -13.50
CA ARG A 32 4.12 8.95 -13.79
C ARG A 32 3.43 8.47 -12.51
N PHE A 33 4.13 8.39 -11.40
CA PHE A 33 3.58 8.07 -10.07
C PHE A 33 2.53 9.12 -9.64
N ARG A 34 2.84 10.40 -9.74
CA ARG A 34 1.88 11.47 -9.42
C ARG A 34 0.60 11.37 -10.25
N ALA A 35 0.71 11.10 -11.55
CA ALA A 35 -0.45 10.87 -12.42
C ALA A 35 -1.25 9.63 -11.98
N LEU A 36 -0.56 8.53 -11.64
CA LEU A 36 -1.16 7.29 -11.16
C LEU A 36 -1.97 7.51 -9.86
N PHE A 37 -1.37 8.13 -8.84
CA PHE A 37 -2.05 8.39 -7.57
C PHE A 37 -3.20 9.39 -7.71
N THR A 38 -3.10 10.33 -8.67
CA THR A 38 -4.23 11.18 -9.04
C THR A 38 -5.38 10.37 -9.63
N LEU A 39 -5.10 9.45 -10.56
CA LEU A 39 -6.10 8.54 -11.14
C LEU A 39 -6.72 7.64 -10.05
N LYS A 40 -5.91 7.10 -9.12
CA LYS A 40 -6.42 6.34 -7.97
C LYS A 40 -7.43 7.16 -7.16
N SER A 41 -7.11 8.42 -6.89
CA SER A 41 -7.97 9.31 -6.12
C SER A 41 -9.26 9.72 -6.85
N LEU A 42 -9.21 9.82 -8.18
CA LEU A 42 -10.39 10.08 -9.03
C LEU A 42 -11.31 8.85 -9.12
N GLY A 43 -10.72 7.66 -9.19
CA GLY A 43 -11.44 6.40 -9.27
C GLY A 43 -12.31 6.23 -10.52
N GLY A 44 -13.17 5.21 -10.48
CA GLY A 44 -14.11 4.86 -11.54
C GLY A 44 -13.50 4.19 -12.77
N HIS A 45 -14.36 3.72 -13.68
CA HIS A 45 -13.94 2.87 -14.80
C HIS A 45 -12.94 3.56 -15.72
N ARG A 46 -13.06 4.88 -15.94
CA ARG A 46 -12.13 5.61 -16.80
C ARG A 46 -10.71 5.65 -16.21
N ALA A 47 -10.58 5.83 -14.89
CA ALA A 47 -9.28 5.75 -14.22
C ALA A 47 -8.70 4.34 -14.34
N ILE A 48 -9.50 3.31 -14.14
CA ILE A 48 -9.11 1.90 -14.28
C ILE A 48 -8.63 1.61 -15.70
N ASP A 49 -9.33 2.10 -16.72
CA ASP A 49 -8.93 1.91 -18.13
C ASP A 49 -7.59 2.58 -18.44
N VAL A 50 -7.35 3.78 -17.91
CA VAL A 50 -6.06 4.50 -18.08
C VAL A 50 -4.94 3.78 -17.36
N ILE A 51 -5.14 3.38 -16.10
CA ILE A 51 -4.17 2.63 -15.30
C ILE A 51 -3.84 1.29 -15.99
N GLY A 52 -4.87 0.58 -16.50
CA GLY A 52 -4.71 -0.70 -17.16
C GLY A 52 -3.85 -0.69 -18.42
N LYS A 53 -3.70 0.46 -19.09
CA LYS A 53 -2.80 0.61 -20.24
C LYS A 53 -1.32 0.64 -19.84
N GLY A 54 -1.03 0.99 -18.58
CA GLY A 54 0.34 1.19 -18.09
C GLY A 54 1.14 -0.09 -17.87
N PHE A 55 0.52 -1.28 -17.94
CA PHE A 55 1.22 -2.55 -17.83
C PHE A 55 1.98 -2.86 -19.14
N ASP A 56 3.07 -2.14 -19.37
CA ASP A 56 3.90 -2.18 -20.58
C ASP A 56 5.21 -2.99 -20.42
N GLY A 57 5.47 -3.51 -19.23
CA GLY A 57 6.65 -4.30 -18.88
C GLY A 57 7.95 -3.50 -18.79
N GLN A 58 7.91 -2.17 -18.88
CA GLN A 58 9.12 -1.34 -18.87
C GLN A 58 9.68 -1.10 -17.47
N SER A 59 8.84 -1.03 -16.44
CA SER A 59 9.23 -0.84 -15.05
C SER A 59 8.41 -1.75 -14.16
N ALA A 60 9.07 -2.70 -13.49
CA ALA A 60 8.41 -3.58 -12.53
C ALA A 60 7.88 -2.77 -11.34
N LEU A 61 8.58 -1.73 -10.92
CA LEU A 61 8.12 -0.83 -9.87
C LEU A 61 6.80 -0.14 -10.25
N LEU A 62 6.75 0.49 -11.43
CA LEU A 62 5.52 1.14 -11.87
C LEU A 62 4.38 0.14 -12.04
N SER A 63 4.64 -1.04 -12.63
CA SER A 63 3.61 -2.07 -12.81
C SER A 63 3.08 -2.57 -11.45
N HIS A 64 3.93 -2.69 -10.43
CA HIS A 64 3.51 -2.98 -9.06
C HIS A 64 2.54 -1.92 -8.54
N GLU A 65 2.90 -0.65 -8.62
CA GLU A 65 2.05 0.45 -8.18
C GLU A 65 0.74 0.59 -8.98
N LEU A 66 0.74 0.22 -10.27
CA LEU A 66 -0.50 0.15 -11.06
C LEU A 66 -1.47 -0.88 -10.47
N ALA A 67 -0.97 -2.07 -10.11
CA ALA A 67 -1.77 -3.14 -9.51
C ALA A 67 -2.30 -2.72 -8.13
N TYR A 68 -1.42 -2.15 -7.26
CA TYR A 68 -1.82 -1.57 -5.99
C TYR A 68 -2.95 -0.55 -6.13
N CYS A 69 -2.79 0.43 -7.02
CA CYS A 69 -3.80 1.47 -7.23
C CYS A 69 -5.14 0.90 -7.71
N LEU A 70 -5.14 -0.13 -8.57
CA LEU A 70 -6.35 -0.82 -8.99
C LEU A 70 -7.05 -1.52 -7.81
N GLY A 71 -6.28 -2.14 -6.91
CA GLY A 71 -6.80 -2.72 -5.67
C GLY A 71 -7.43 -1.68 -4.75
N GLN A 72 -6.77 -0.54 -4.57
CA GLN A 72 -7.22 0.55 -3.72
C GLN A 72 -8.44 1.30 -4.29
N ILE A 73 -8.63 1.35 -5.61
CA ILE A 73 -9.89 1.84 -6.23
C ILE A 73 -11.07 0.94 -5.84
N ASN A 74 -10.82 -0.32 -5.54
CA ASN A 74 -11.81 -1.27 -5.02
C ASN A 74 -13.05 -1.43 -5.91
N ASP A 75 -12.86 -1.50 -7.22
CA ASP A 75 -13.94 -1.72 -8.18
C ASP A 75 -13.73 -3.05 -8.91
N PRO A 76 -14.70 -3.99 -8.88
CA PRO A 76 -14.63 -5.26 -9.59
C PRO A 76 -14.36 -5.14 -11.10
N TYR A 77 -14.58 -3.98 -11.69
CA TYR A 77 -14.23 -3.70 -13.08
C TYR A 77 -12.73 -3.87 -13.37
N ALA A 78 -11.86 -3.71 -12.35
CA ALA A 78 -10.41 -3.92 -12.48
C ALA A 78 -10.00 -5.42 -12.51
N LEU A 79 -10.85 -6.35 -12.07
CA LEU A 79 -10.48 -7.78 -11.94
C LEU A 79 -9.99 -8.44 -13.23
N PRO A 80 -10.53 -8.18 -14.43
CA PRO A 80 -10.00 -8.75 -15.66
C PRO A 80 -8.55 -8.34 -15.95
N ILE A 81 -8.18 -7.09 -15.62
CA ILE A 81 -6.82 -6.56 -15.79
C ILE A 81 -5.89 -7.26 -14.80
N LEU A 82 -6.22 -7.26 -13.51
CA LEU A 82 -5.43 -7.87 -12.44
C LEU A 82 -5.24 -9.38 -12.67
N ARG A 83 -6.28 -10.07 -13.12
CA ARG A 83 -6.19 -11.50 -13.47
C ARG A 83 -5.19 -11.74 -14.59
N LYS A 84 -5.23 -10.92 -15.66
CA LYS A 84 -4.28 -11.03 -16.77
C LYS A 84 -2.84 -10.86 -16.29
N VAL A 85 -2.59 -9.88 -15.41
CA VAL A 85 -1.27 -9.62 -14.82
C VAL A 85 -0.80 -10.81 -13.97
N LEU A 86 -1.66 -11.34 -13.10
CA LEU A 86 -1.32 -12.49 -12.26
C LEU A 86 -1.03 -13.75 -13.08
N GLU A 87 -1.79 -13.99 -14.16
CA GLU A 87 -1.67 -15.19 -15.02
C GLU A 87 -0.52 -15.07 -16.04
N ASP A 88 0.10 -13.90 -16.23
CA ASP A 88 1.23 -13.70 -17.12
C ASP A 88 2.52 -14.23 -16.45
N GLU A 89 3.02 -15.38 -16.94
CA GLU A 89 4.23 -16.02 -16.38
C GLU A 89 5.53 -15.27 -16.73
N ASP A 90 5.50 -14.39 -17.73
CA ASP A 90 6.64 -13.55 -18.13
C ASP A 90 6.70 -12.24 -17.32
N GLU A 91 5.63 -11.89 -16.58
CA GLU A 91 5.59 -10.70 -15.74
C GLU A 91 6.42 -10.90 -14.46
N HIS A 92 6.99 -9.80 -13.97
CA HIS A 92 7.84 -9.80 -12.78
C HIS A 92 7.09 -10.34 -11.54
N PRO A 93 7.69 -11.24 -10.73
CA PRO A 93 7.01 -11.81 -9.55
C PRO A 93 6.42 -10.79 -8.58
N MET A 94 7.09 -9.64 -8.41
CA MET A 94 6.63 -8.53 -7.57
C MET A 94 5.32 -7.91 -8.10
N VAL A 95 5.16 -7.81 -9.41
CA VAL A 95 3.92 -7.30 -10.04
C VAL A 95 2.79 -8.32 -9.92
N ARG A 96 3.12 -9.60 -10.08
CA ARG A 96 2.15 -10.69 -9.98
C ARG A 96 1.59 -10.87 -8.57
N HIS A 97 2.45 -10.76 -7.54
CA HIS A 97 1.96 -10.86 -6.18
C HIS A 97 1.02 -9.68 -5.87
N GLU A 98 1.40 -8.46 -6.28
CA GLU A 98 0.56 -7.29 -6.06
C GLU A 98 -0.79 -7.37 -6.79
N ALA A 99 -0.82 -7.95 -8.00
CA ALA A 99 -2.08 -8.22 -8.68
C ALA A 99 -2.97 -9.20 -7.89
N ALA A 100 -2.40 -10.21 -7.23
CA ALA A 100 -3.14 -11.12 -6.35
C ALA A 100 -3.64 -10.42 -5.09
N GLU A 101 -2.83 -9.54 -4.51
CA GLU A 101 -3.21 -8.73 -3.34
C GLU A 101 -4.34 -7.77 -3.67
N ALA A 102 -4.24 -7.05 -4.80
CA ALA A 102 -5.29 -6.19 -5.32
C ALA A 102 -6.62 -6.92 -5.53
N MET A 103 -6.58 -8.18 -6.02
CA MET A 103 -7.78 -9.02 -6.11
C MET A 103 -8.36 -9.35 -4.71
N GLY A 104 -7.50 -9.53 -3.71
CA GLY A 104 -7.88 -9.67 -2.30
C GLY A 104 -8.52 -8.40 -1.74
N ALA A 105 -7.96 -7.23 -2.05
CA ALA A 105 -8.47 -5.92 -1.63
C ALA A 105 -9.88 -5.65 -2.18
N ILE A 106 -10.12 -5.96 -3.47
CA ILE A 106 -11.44 -5.85 -4.11
C ILE A 106 -12.46 -6.83 -3.49
N SER A 107 -11.98 -7.93 -2.95
CA SER A 107 -12.77 -8.89 -2.14
C SER A 107 -13.99 -9.50 -2.84
N ASP A 108 -13.93 -9.66 -4.17
CA ASP A 108 -14.98 -10.30 -4.95
C ASP A 108 -14.82 -11.83 -4.98
N LEU A 109 -15.90 -12.55 -4.72
CA LEU A 109 -15.92 -14.03 -4.66
C LEU A 109 -15.49 -14.70 -5.98
N SER A 110 -15.63 -14.02 -7.12
CA SER A 110 -15.20 -14.54 -8.43
C SER A 110 -13.67 -14.69 -8.54
N SER A 111 -12.90 -14.08 -7.63
CA SER A 111 -11.45 -14.21 -7.56
C SER A 111 -10.98 -15.53 -6.92
N LEU A 112 -11.81 -16.15 -6.07
CA LEU A 112 -11.43 -17.37 -5.33
C LEU A 112 -10.92 -18.52 -6.23
N PRO A 113 -11.57 -18.88 -7.37
CA PRO A 113 -11.09 -19.98 -8.20
C PRO A 113 -9.72 -19.71 -8.85
N VAL A 114 -9.39 -18.44 -9.13
CA VAL A 114 -8.11 -18.04 -9.70
C VAL A 114 -7.03 -18.12 -8.63
N LEU A 115 -7.22 -17.45 -7.51
CA LEU A 115 -6.25 -17.40 -6.41
C LEU A 115 -5.91 -18.81 -5.87
N LYS A 116 -6.88 -19.72 -5.78
CA LYS A 116 -6.65 -21.12 -5.35
C LYS A 116 -5.62 -21.86 -6.20
N LYS A 117 -5.45 -21.52 -7.47
CA LYS A 117 -4.42 -22.13 -8.33
C LYS A 117 -3.00 -21.79 -7.88
N TYR A 118 -2.82 -20.66 -7.20
CA TYR A 118 -1.53 -20.13 -6.81
C TYR A 118 -1.06 -20.57 -5.40
N LEU A 119 -1.89 -21.28 -4.63
CA LEU A 119 -1.52 -21.80 -3.30
C LEU A 119 -0.33 -22.77 -3.32
N THR A 120 0.02 -23.32 -4.48
CA THR A 120 1.16 -24.22 -4.67
C THR A 120 2.21 -23.63 -5.61
N HIS A 121 2.17 -22.31 -5.85
CA HIS A 121 3.11 -21.66 -6.75
C HIS A 121 4.55 -21.77 -6.19
N PRO A 122 5.58 -22.01 -7.04
CA PRO A 122 6.96 -22.17 -6.59
C PRO A 122 7.53 -20.90 -5.95
N ILE A 123 7.14 -19.73 -6.43
CA ILE A 123 7.58 -18.45 -5.87
C ILE A 123 6.77 -18.16 -4.60
N ALA A 124 7.47 -18.02 -3.46
CA ALA A 124 6.86 -17.86 -2.15
C ALA A 124 5.95 -16.64 -2.07
N ALA A 125 6.41 -15.47 -2.53
CA ALA A 125 5.62 -14.24 -2.49
C ALA A 125 4.24 -14.40 -3.17
N ILE A 126 4.18 -15.00 -4.36
CA ILE A 126 2.91 -15.24 -5.08
C ILE A 126 2.02 -16.22 -4.32
N ARG A 127 2.61 -17.29 -3.76
CA ARG A 127 1.87 -18.31 -2.99
C ARG A 127 1.27 -17.74 -1.71
N GLU A 128 2.07 -17.00 -0.96
CA GLU A 128 1.71 -16.41 0.31
C GLU A 128 0.69 -15.29 0.13
N THR A 129 0.83 -14.45 -0.89
CA THR A 129 -0.16 -13.44 -1.25
C THR A 129 -1.50 -14.09 -1.64
N ALA A 130 -1.47 -15.20 -2.40
CA ALA A 130 -2.70 -15.93 -2.72
C ALA A 130 -3.39 -16.47 -1.46
N GLU A 131 -2.63 -16.93 -0.45
CA GLU A 131 -3.18 -17.39 0.84
C GLU A 131 -3.87 -16.24 1.58
N ILE A 132 -3.20 -15.08 1.70
CA ILE A 132 -3.77 -13.91 2.38
C ILE A 132 -4.99 -13.37 1.64
N ALA A 133 -4.91 -13.22 0.31
CA ALA A 133 -6.01 -12.72 -0.50
C ALA A 133 -7.26 -13.63 -0.40
N LEU A 134 -7.08 -14.95 -0.38
CA LEU A 134 -8.16 -15.89 -0.15
C LEU A 134 -8.79 -15.71 1.24
N ALA A 135 -7.95 -15.65 2.28
CA ALA A 135 -8.42 -15.46 3.66
C ALA A 135 -9.16 -14.12 3.82
N LYS A 136 -8.66 -13.05 3.17
CA LYS A 136 -9.30 -11.73 3.14
C LYS A 136 -10.68 -11.79 2.51
N ILE A 137 -10.80 -12.38 1.31
CA ILE A 137 -12.08 -12.51 0.60
C ILE A 137 -13.07 -13.35 1.42
N GLU A 138 -12.62 -14.49 1.97
CA GLU A 138 -13.47 -15.36 2.79
C GLU A 138 -13.93 -14.63 4.07
N TRP A 139 -13.01 -13.92 4.73
CA TRP A 139 -13.34 -13.12 5.91
C TRP A 139 -14.38 -12.02 5.60
N ASP A 140 -14.14 -11.20 4.60
CA ASP A 140 -15.01 -10.08 4.23
C ASP A 140 -16.43 -10.53 3.87
N ASN A 141 -16.56 -11.73 3.30
CA ASN A 141 -17.83 -12.31 2.92
C ASN A 141 -18.47 -13.18 4.01
N SER A 142 -17.78 -13.42 5.14
CA SER A 142 -18.30 -14.15 6.29
C SER A 142 -19.28 -13.30 7.12
N GLU A 143 -20.11 -13.97 7.93
CA GLU A 143 -21.00 -13.26 8.87
C GLU A 143 -20.22 -12.53 9.98
N GLU A 144 -19.04 -13.02 10.35
CA GLU A 144 -18.16 -12.42 11.34
C GLU A 144 -17.53 -11.15 10.79
N GLY A 145 -16.93 -11.20 9.60
CA GLY A 145 -16.35 -10.04 8.93
C GLY A 145 -17.38 -8.95 8.65
N LYS A 146 -18.59 -9.34 8.22
CA LYS A 146 -19.70 -8.39 8.03
C LYS A 146 -20.15 -7.73 9.33
N LYS A 147 -20.12 -8.44 10.46
CA LYS A 147 -20.44 -7.86 11.77
C LYS A 147 -19.36 -6.90 12.23
N GLU A 148 -18.10 -7.24 12.01
CA GLU A 148 -16.96 -6.40 12.39
C GLU A 148 -16.95 -5.09 11.59
N LYS A 149 -17.27 -5.12 10.30
CA LYS A 149 -17.38 -3.94 9.42
C LYS A 149 -18.63 -3.07 9.69
N ARG A 150 -19.67 -3.58 10.39
CA ARG A 150 -20.85 -2.76 10.70
C ARG A 150 -20.47 -1.67 11.68
N PRO A 151 -20.75 -0.37 11.38
CA PRO A 151 -20.62 0.69 12.36
C PRO A 151 -21.43 0.28 13.59
N LYS A 152 -20.81 0.27 14.76
CA LYS A 152 -21.52 0.05 16.04
C LYS A 152 -22.66 1.04 16.05
N SER A 153 -23.91 0.56 16.12
CA SER A 153 -25.11 1.39 16.06
C SER A 153 -24.96 2.54 17.07
N VAL A 154 -24.95 3.76 16.54
CA VAL A 154 -24.84 4.98 17.34
C VAL A 154 -26.10 5.07 18.18
N THR A 155 -26.02 4.68 19.45
CA THR A 155 -26.97 5.17 20.45
C THR A 155 -26.65 6.64 20.65
N GLN A 156 -27.64 7.46 20.43
CA GLN A 156 -27.65 8.92 20.51
C GLN A 156 -26.79 9.44 21.67
N GLU A 157 -25.66 10.06 21.35
CA GLU A 157 -24.70 10.82 22.19
C GLU A 157 -23.23 10.42 21.99
N SER A 158 -22.86 9.82 20.88
CA SER A 158 -21.44 9.64 20.56
C SER A 158 -20.94 10.80 19.70
N LEU A 159 -19.78 11.33 20.09
CA LEU A 159 -18.93 12.21 19.28
C LEU A 159 -18.85 11.67 17.83
N PRO A 160 -18.67 12.53 16.81
CA PRO A 160 -18.49 12.07 15.44
C PRO A 160 -17.43 10.94 15.45
N ALA A 161 -17.75 9.83 14.80
CA ALA A 161 -16.79 8.75 14.63
C ALA A 161 -15.51 9.37 14.05
N GLU A 162 -14.40 9.23 14.77
CA GLU A 162 -13.09 9.61 14.21
C GLU A 162 -12.94 8.83 12.90
N GLU A 163 -12.67 9.54 11.82
CA GLU A 163 -12.37 8.91 10.56
C GLU A 163 -11.16 7.98 10.77
N PRO A 164 -11.11 6.79 10.11
CA PRO A 164 -9.97 5.91 10.26
C PRO A 164 -8.70 6.67 9.85
N GLU A 165 -7.67 6.59 10.67
CA GLU A 165 -6.39 7.27 10.45
C GLU A 165 -5.73 6.86 9.13
N PHE A 166 -6.05 5.65 8.65
CA PHE A 166 -5.55 5.08 7.40
C PHE A 166 -6.71 4.76 6.46
N ASN A 167 -6.71 5.37 5.27
CA ASN A 167 -7.72 5.19 4.22
C ASN A 167 -7.38 4.07 3.23
N THR A 168 -6.50 3.14 3.60
CA THR A 168 -6.08 2.03 2.75
C THR A 168 -6.92 0.78 2.98
N ILE A 169 -7.04 -0.04 1.94
CA ILE A 169 -7.66 -1.35 2.02
C ILE A 169 -6.57 -2.35 2.34
N ASP A 170 -6.49 -2.74 3.60
CA ASP A 170 -5.45 -3.63 4.10
C ASP A 170 -5.71 -5.10 3.69
N PRO A 171 -4.64 -5.92 3.51
CA PRO A 171 -4.75 -7.36 3.23
C PRO A 171 -5.45 -8.17 4.33
N ALA A 172 -5.49 -7.66 5.55
CA ALA A 172 -6.27 -8.21 6.65
C ALA A 172 -6.80 -7.09 7.55
N PRO A 173 -8.01 -7.21 8.13
CA PRO A 173 -8.49 -6.24 9.10
C PRO A 173 -7.67 -6.32 10.38
N ALA A 174 -7.36 -5.19 11.00
CA ALA A 174 -6.69 -5.16 12.29
C ALA A 174 -7.45 -6.00 13.33
N SER A 175 -6.74 -6.75 14.16
CA SER A 175 -7.36 -7.35 15.34
C SER A 175 -7.84 -6.23 16.29
N HIS A 176 -8.91 -6.49 17.07
CA HIS A 176 -9.51 -5.48 17.94
C HIS A 176 -8.50 -4.93 18.95
N HIS A 177 -7.78 -3.90 18.53
CA HIS A 177 -6.94 -3.07 19.36
C HIS A 177 -7.57 -1.67 19.34
N SER A 178 -8.08 -1.21 20.47
CA SER A 178 -8.51 0.18 20.59
C SER A 178 -7.32 0.97 21.08
N PRO A 179 -6.85 2.01 20.35
CA PRO A 179 -5.80 2.86 20.86
C PRO A 179 -6.19 3.36 22.24
N LEU A 180 -5.22 3.48 23.14
CA LEU A 180 -5.37 4.18 24.39
C LEU A 180 -5.66 5.65 24.06
N ALA A 181 -6.95 5.95 23.78
CA ALA A 181 -7.41 7.32 23.74
C ALA A 181 -7.07 7.92 25.10
N SER A 182 -6.10 8.80 25.10
CA SER A 182 -5.66 9.57 26.25
C SER A 182 -6.88 10.20 26.92
N GLY A 183 -7.45 9.51 27.89
CA GLY A 183 -8.44 10.05 28.81
C GLY A 183 -9.88 9.50 28.79
N SER A 184 -10.24 8.48 28.00
CA SER A 184 -11.61 7.93 28.06
C SER A 184 -11.69 6.59 28.80
N LYS A 185 -12.46 6.59 29.89
CA LYS A 185 -12.76 5.43 30.74
C LYS A 185 -13.93 4.62 30.17
N THR A 186 -13.80 4.03 29.01
CA THR A 186 -14.73 2.99 28.53
C THR A 186 -13.95 1.78 28.07
N SER A 187 -14.04 0.73 28.87
CA SER A 187 -13.44 -0.58 28.72
C SER A 187 -13.87 -1.24 27.40
N THR A 188 -13.01 -1.18 26.40
CA THR A 188 -12.91 -2.22 25.38
C THR A 188 -11.56 -2.90 25.56
N THR A 189 -11.56 -4.21 25.71
CA THR A 189 -10.36 -5.02 25.95
C THR A 189 -9.38 -4.84 24.79
N THR A 190 -8.37 -3.99 25.01
CA THR A 190 -7.26 -3.80 24.06
C THR A 190 -6.27 -4.93 24.24
N THR A 191 -5.91 -5.60 23.15
CA THR A 191 -4.81 -6.58 23.19
C THR A 191 -3.50 -5.83 23.46
N PRO A 192 -2.74 -6.17 24.51
CA PRO A 192 -1.49 -5.48 24.82
C PRO A 192 -0.43 -5.63 23.69
N ILE A 193 0.40 -4.61 23.50
CA ILE A 193 1.46 -4.62 22.48
C ILE A 193 2.34 -5.89 22.56
N PRO A 194 2.77 -6.38 23.74
CA PRO A 194 3.56 -7.62 23.81
C PRO A 194 2.83 -8.86 23.28
N GLU A 195 1.49 -8.94 23.42
CA GLU A 195 0.70 -10.05 22.88
C GLU A 195 0.53 -9.92 21.37
N LEU A 196 0.37 -8.70 20.85
CA LEU A 196 0.34 -8.43 19.41
C LEU A 196 1.70 -8.76 18.78
N GLN A 197 2.81 -8.36 19.42
CA GLN A 197 4.16 -8.71 18.98
C GLN A 197 4.41 -10.23 18.99
N ALA A 198 3.94 -10.93 20.04
CA ALA A 198 4.03 -12.38 20.09
C ALA A 198 3.25 -13.04 18.95
N THR A 199 2.05 -12.54 18.62
CA THR A 199 1.26 -13.02 17.49
C THR A 199 1.91 -12.68 16.15
N LEU A 200 2.46 -11.48 15.99
CA LEU A 200 3.20 -11.03 14.80
C LEU A 200 4.33 -12.01 14.46
N ASN A 201 5.08 -12.44 15.46
CA ASN A 201 6.29 -13.26 15.30
C ASN A 201 6.05 -14.78 15.41
N ASP A 202 4.81 -15.21 15.65
CA ASP A 202 4.47 -16.63 15.78
C ASP A 202 4.22 -17.26 14.41
N THR A 203 5.24 -17.87 13.83
CA THR A 203 5.18 -18.55 12.53
C THR A 203 4.30 -19.81 12.51
N THR A 204 3.76 -20.26 13.65
CA THR A 204 2.77 -21.34 13.71
C THR A 204 1.34 -20.86 13.40
N LYS A 205 1.13 -19.55 13.43
CA LYS A 205 -0.13 -18.91 13.05
C LYS A 205 -0.21 -18.66 11.55
N SER A 206 -1.43 -18.59 11.03
CA SER A 206 -1.66 -18.19 9.64
C SER A 206 -1.12 -16.77 9.37
N LEU A 207 -0.70 -16.51 8.13
CA LEU A 207 -0.31 -15.18 7.71
C LEU A 207 -1.44 -14.16 7.99
N PHE A 208 -2.69 -14.55 7.76
CA PHE A 208 -3.84 -13.67 8.02
C PHE A 208 -3.94 -13.23 9.49
N GLU A 209 -3.73 -14.13 10.46
CA GLU A 209 -3.74 -13.77 11.89
C GLU A 209 -2.56 -12.86 12.25
N ARG A 210 -1.39 -13.12 11.68
CA ARG A 210 -0.19 -12.31 11.89
C ARG A 210 -0.32 -10.91 11.30
N TYR A 211 -0.92 -10.79 10.12
CA TYR A 211 -1.25 -9.50 9.49
C TYR A 211 -2.27 -8.72 10.31
N ARG A 212 -3.28 -9.38 10.88
CA ARG A 212 -4.22 -8.72 11.80
C ARG A 212 -3.53 -8.11 13.02
N ALA A 213 -2.50 -8.77 13.56
CA ALA A 213 -1.68 -8.23 14.64
C ALA A 213 -0.80 -7.07 14.16
N MET A 214 -0.23 -7.16 12.95
CA MET A 214 0.54 -6.11 12.29
C MET A 214 -0.27 -4.82 12.17
N PHE A 215 -1.47 -4.90 11.59
CA PHE A 215 -2.35 -3.73 11.43
C PHE A 215 -2.88 -3.20 12.77
N ALA A 216 -3.02 -4.04 13.80
CA ALA A 216 -3.36 -3.57 15.13
C ALA A 216 -2.20 -2.76 15.75
N LEU A 217 -0.95 -3.19 15.57
CA LEU A 217 0.24 -2.43 15.99
C LEU A 217 0.39 -1.12 15.21
N ARG A 218 0.11 -1.14 13.88
CA ARG A 218 0.05 0.08 13.08
C ARG A 218 -0.95 1.08 13.65
N ASN A 219 -2.17 0.62 13.93
CA ASN A 219 -3.24 1.49 14.45
C ASN A 219 -2.96 2.02 15.87
N ASP A 220 -2.08 1.38 16.64
CA ASP A 220 -1.56 1.92 17.89
C ASP A 220 -0.59 3.09 17.66
N GLY A 221 0.32 2.95 16.70
CA GLY A 221 1.24 3.99 16.23
C GLY A 221 2.25 4.48 17.28
N SER A 222 2.20 3.98 18.52
CA SER A 222 3.14 4.38 19.57
C SER A 222 4.56 3.93 19.24
N LYS A 223 5.55 4.58 19.82
CA LYS A 223 6.95 4.15 19.71
C LYS A 223 7.13 2.66 20.05
N GLU A 224 6.43 2.18 21.07
CA GLU A 224 6.49 0.78 21.49
C GLU A 224 5.92 -0.16 20.41
N ALA A 225 4.81 0.21 19.78
CA ALA A 225 4.22 -0.54 18.68
C ALA A 225 5.13 -0.54 17.44
N VAL A 226 5.73 0.60 17.09
CA VAL A 226 6.70 0.70 15.97
C VAL A 226 7.90 -0.21 16.21
N LEU A 227 8.46 -0.24 17.43
CA LEU A 227 9.57 -1.14 17.76
C LEU A 227 9.15 -2.61 17.79
N ALA A 228 7.92 -2.92 18.17
CA ALA A 228 7.37 -4.26 18.09
C ALA A 228 7.22 -4.71 16.62
N LEU A 229 6.70 -3.85 15.73
CA LEU A 229 6.63 -4.09 14.28
C LEU A 229 8.00 -4.37 13.67
N ALA A 230 9.04 -3.63 14.08
CA ALA A 230 10.41 -3.79 13.55
C ALA A 230 10.97 -5.21 13.76
N THR A 231 10.47 -5.97 14.76
CA THR A 231 10.89 -7.36 14.96
C THR A 231 10.42 -8.28 13.83
N GLY A 232 9.40 -7.90 13.08
CA GLY A 232 8.91 -8.63 11.91
C GLY A 232 9.88 -8.66 10.73
N PHE A 233 10.90 -7.80 10.70
CA PHE A 233 11.98 -7.88 9.68
C PHE A 233 12.90 -9.10 9.85
N GLU A 234 12.81 -9.84 10.94
CA GLU A 234 13.56 -11.09 11.12
C GLU A 234 12.78 -12.33 10.60
N ASP A 235 11.58 -12.13 10.02
CA ASP A 235 10.77 -13.21 9.45
C ASP A 235 11.41 -13.80 8.19
N GLU A 236 11.18 -15.09 7.93
CA GLU A 236 11.68 -15.78 6.73
C GLU A 236 10.92 -15.36 5.46
N SER A 237 9.64 -14.95 5.58
CA SER A 237 8.81 -14.51 4.46
C SER A 237 9.21 -13.11 3.98
N ALA A 238 9.66 -13.02 2.74
CA ALA A 238 9.92 -11.73 2.10
C ALA A 238 8.64 -10.89 1.96
N LEU A 239 7.51 -11.53 1.67
CA LEU A 239 6.21 -10.86 1.63
C LEU A 239 5.87 -10.21 2.98
N PHE A 240 6.11 -10.92 4.07
CA PHE A 240 5.83 -10.39 5.41
C PHE A 240 6.72 -9.20 5.76
N ARG A 241 8.03 -9.28 5.42
CA ARG A 241 8.96 -8.15 5.63
C ARG A 241 8.63 -6.95 4.75
N HIS A 242 8.19 -7.19 3.50
CA HIS A 242 7.69 -6.15 2.61
C HIS A 242 6.52 -5.39 3.24
N GLU A 243 5.53 -6.10 3.75
CA GLU A 243 4.37 -5.50 4.42
C GLU A 243 4.75 -4.70 5.67
N ILE A 244 5.76 -5.15 6.45
CA ILE A 244 6.30 -4.36 7.58
C ILE A 244 6.86 -3.01 7.08
N ALA A 245 7.58 -3.01 5.96
CA ALA A 245 8.12 -1.77 5.39
C ALA A 245 6.98 -0.84 4.90
N TYR A 246 5.97 -1.39 4.23
CA TYR A 246 4.76 -0.66 3.81
C TYR A 246 4.04 -0.01 4.99
N VAL A 247 3.80 -0.77 6.06
CA VAL A 247 3.19 -0.26 7.31
C VAL A 247 4.02 0.87 7.92
N PHE A 248 5.34 0.81 7.84
CA PHE A 248 6.21 1.90 8.31
C PHE A 248 6.10 3.16 7.44
N GLY A 249 5.89 3.02 6.14
CA GLY A 249 5.55 4.14 5.25
C GLY A 249 4.25 4.82 5.67
N GLN A 250 3.20 4.03 5.94
CA GLN A 250 1.91 4.55 6.42
C GLN A 250 2.03 5.29 7.76
N LEU A 251 2.81 4.75 8.69
CA LEU A 251 3.02 5.35 10.02
C LEU A 251 3.81 6.65 9.97
N SER A 252 4.63 6.87 8.95
CA SER A 252 5.54 8.01 8.81
C SER A 252 6.31 8.32 10.11
N SER A 253 6.66 7.27 10.86
CA SER A 253 7.25 7.39 12.19
C SER A 253 8.79 7.44 12.11
N PRO A 254 9.46 8.44 12.70
CA PRO A 254 10.92 8.49 12.69
C PRO A 254 11.57 7.32 13.46
N TYR A 255 10.81 6.62 14.31
CA TYR A 255 11.32 5.46 15.03
C TYR A 255 11.54 4.23 14.14
N SER A 256 10.95 4.18 12.95
CA SER A 256 11.16 3.10 11.97
C SER A 256 12.40 3.31 11.08
N VAL A 257 12.88 4.55 10.94
CA VAL A 257 13.99 4.92 10.04
C VAL A 257 15.23 4.03 10.20
N PRO A 258 15.75 3.76 11.42
CA PRO A 258 16.92 2.90 11.55
C PRO A 258 16.73 1.49 11.00
N SER A 259 15.54 0.90 11.16
CA SER A 259 15.19 -0.43 10.66
C SER A 259 15.08 -0.42 9.13
N LEU A 260 14.43 0.59 8.55
CA LEU A 260 14.30 0.75 7.10
C LEU A 260 15.66 0.96 6.42
N ILE A 261 16.54 1.79 7.00
CA ILE A 261 17.91 1.98 6.49
C ILE A 261 18.68 0.65 6.53
N LYS A 262 18.55 -0.14 7.60
CA LYS A 262 19.18 -1.47 7.70
C LYS A 262 18.69 -2.38 6.57
N VAL A 263 17.39 -2.43 6.32
CA VAL A 263 16.76 -3.24 5.28
C VAL A 263 17.21 -2.81 3.90
N LEU A 264 17.09 -1.53 3.55
CA LEU A 264 17.51 -1.00 2.26
C LEU A 264 18.99 -1.28 1.98
N SER A 265 19.84 -1.17 3.00
CA SER A 265 21.29 -1.36 2.89
C SER A 265 21.71 -2.85 2.81
N HIS A 266 20.83 -3.77 3.16
CA HIS A 266 21.14 -5.21 3.18
C HIS A 266 21.09 -5.79 1.77
N THR A 267 22.26 -5.96 1.13
CA THR A 267 22.37 -6.36 -0.28
C THR A 267 21.86 -7.75 -0.61
N ASN A 268 21.68 -8.62 0.40
CA ASN A 268 21.11 -9.96 0.25
C ASN A 268 19.62 -10.00 0.60
N GLU A 269 19.00 -8.85 0.92
CA GLU A 269 17.56 -8.79 1.11
C GLU A 269 16.86 -8.83 -0.26
N GLU A 270 15.64 -9.37 -0.27
CA GLU A 270 14.82 -9.44 -1.49
C GLU A 270 14.49 -8.04 -2.00
N ASP A 271 14.54 -7.88 -3.32
CA ASP A 271 14.33 -6.58 -3.96
C ASP A 271 12.96 -5.97 -3.62
N MET A 272 11.93 -6.82 -3.44
CA MET A 272 10.60 -6.38 -3.04
C MET A 272 10.54 -5.78 -1.63
N VAL A 273 11.43 -6.19 -0.72
CA VAL A 273 11.51 -5.63 0.63
C VAL A 273 12.31 -4.33 0.62
N ARG A 274 13.37 -4.30 -0.18
CA ARG A 274 14.25 -3.13 -0.31
C ARG A 274 13.55 -1.96 -1.00
N HIS A 275 12.75 -2.23 -2.03
CA HIS A 275 12.02 -1.16 -2.71
C HIS A 275 11.03 -0.48 -1.78
N GLU A 276 10.26 -1.27 -1.03
CA GLU A 276 9.27 -0.74 -0.09
C GLU A 276 9.93 0.05 1.05
N ALA A 277 11.10 -0.44 1.54
CA ALA A 277 11.88 0.31 2.52
C ALA A 277 12.36 1.67 1.98
N ALA A 278 12.70 1.76 0.69
CA ALA A 278 13.09 3.02 0.07
C ALA A 278 11.90 4.00 -0.01
N GLU A 279 10.73 3.53 -0.42
CA GLU A 279 9.51 4.34 -0.51
C GLU A 279 9.06 4.83 0.86
N ALA A 280 9.07 3.94 1.87
CA ALA A 280 8.79 4.33 3.25
C ALA A 280 9.75 5.42 3.76
N LEU A 281 11.06 5.32 3.47
CA LEU A 281 12.03 6.35 3.83
C LEU A 281 11.75 7.69 3.13
N GLY A 282 11.31 7.65 1.87
CA GLY A 282 10.90 8.84 1.10
C GLY A 282 9.72 9.57 1.73
N GLY A 283 8.69 8.82 2.16
CA GLY A 283 7.50 9.37 2.81
C GLY A 283 7.73 9.84 4.25
N ILE A 284 8.66 9.20 5.00
CA ILE A 284 9.04 9.66 6.36
C ILE A 284 9.88 10.95 6.30
N ALA A 285 10.70 11.10 5.27
CA ALA A 285 11.40 12.31 4.87
C ALA A 285 12.23 13.00 5.97
N THR A 286 12.81 12.24 6.91
CA THR A 286 13.77 12.81 7.87
C THR A 286 15.15 13.06 7.20
N GLU A 287 15.96 13.96 7.75
CA GLU A 287 17.30 14.28 7.20
C GLU A 287 18.19 13.03 7.05
N GLU A 288 18.00 12.02 7.89
CA GLU A 288 18.76 10.77 7.88
C GLU A 288 18.45 9.90 6.66
N CYS A 289 17.26 10.06 6.03
CA CYS A 289 16.83 9.30 4.86
C CYS A 289 17.57 9.73 3.59
N LEU A 290 17.86 11.02 3.43
CA LEU A 290 18.36 11.59 2.18
C LEU A 290 19.67 10.95 1.69
N PRO A 291 20.75 10.81 2.51
CA PRO A 291 22.03 10.29 2.03
C PRO A 291 21.94 8.86 1.49
N ILE A 292 21.12 8.02 2.11
CA ILE A 292 20.98 6.60 1.71
C ILE A 292 20.17 6.48 0.42
N LEU A 293 19.10 7.27 0.28
CA LEU A 293 18.30 7.31 -0.95
C LEU A 293 19.14 7.81 -2.13
N GLU A 294 19.92 8.90 -1.95
CA GLU A 294 20.82 9.39 -2.99
C GLU A 294 21.92 8.40 -3.38
N GLN A 295 22.43 7.63 -2.43
CA GLN A 295 23.43 6.61 -2.70
C GLN A 295 22.86 5.54 -3.60
N PHE A 296 21.71 4.95 -3.24
CA PHE A 296 21.14 3.82 -3.96
C PHE A 296 20.48 4.22 -5.30
N ALA A 297 19.96 5.44 -5.42
CA ALA A 297 19.44 5.95 -6.70
C ALA A 297 20.53 6.06 -7.79
N LYS A 298 21.80 6.28 -7.40
CA LYS A 298 22.93 6.49 -8.31
C LYS A 298 23.77 5.24 -8.56
N ASP A 299 23.61 4.18 -7.76
CA ASP A 299 24.43 2.97 -7.85
C ASP A 299 23.87 1.99 -8.89
N GLU A 300 24.53 1.90 -10.03
CA GLU A 300 24.16 1.01 -11.15
C GLU A 300 24.26 -0.49 -10.79
N ASN A 301 24.96 -0.86 -9.72
CA ASN A 301 25.04 -2.25 -9.25
C ASN A 301 23.82 -2.68 -8.41
N VAL A 302 22.99 -1.73 -8.02
CA VAL A 302 21.75 -2.02 -7.30
C VAL A 302 20.66 -2.47 -8.29
N PRO A 303 19.84 -3.47 -7.94
CA PRO A 303 18.73 -3.88 -8.78
C PRO A 303 17.85 -2.71 -9.23
N ARG A 304 17.41 -2.76 -10.48
CA ARG A 304 16.71 -1.63 -11.10
C ARG A 304 15.49 -1.18 -10.30
N VAL A 305 14.69 -2.12 -9.80
CA VAL A 305 13.49 -1.80 -9.01
C VAL A 305 13.84 -0.99 -7.77
N VAL A 306 14.88 -1.37 -7.03
CA VAL A 306 15.33 -0.64 -5.82
C VAL A 306 15.86 0.74 -6.16
N ARG A 307 16.59 0.87 -7.27
CA ARG A 307 17.09 2.17 -7.74
C ARG A 307 15.95 3.10 -8.14
N GLU A 308 14.98 2.58 -8.92
CA GLU A 308 13.78 3.32 -9.31
C GLU A 308 12.97 3.77 -8.09
N SER A 309 12.82 2.91 -7.06
CA SER A 309 12.16 3.30 -5.81
C SER A 309 12.90 4.40 -5.07
N CYS A 310 14.24 4.37 -5.05
CA CYS A 310 15.02 5.46 -4.47
C CYS A 310 14.85 6.77 -5.24
N GLU A 311 14.74 6.72 -6.59
CA GLU A 311 14.46 7.90 -7.42
C GLU A 311 13.08 8.51 -7.08
N VAL A 312 12.04 7.67 -6.95
CA VAL A 312 10.69 8.10 -6.54
C VAL A 312 10.70 8.61 -5.09
N ALA A 313 11.39 7.91 -4.19
CA ALA A 313 11.51 8.29 -2.80
C ALA A 313 12.19 9.64 -2.59
N LEU A 314 13.15 10.00 -3.45
CA LEU A 314 13.77 11.35 -3.43
C LEU A 314 12.76 12.43 -3.82
N ASP A 315 11.90 12.18 -4.80
CA ASP A 315 10.83 13.11 -5.16
C ASP A 315 9.79 13.25 -4.02
N MET A 316 9.46 12.14 -3.34
CA MET A 316 8.62 12.16 -2.14
C MET A 316 9.27 12.97 -1.01
N TYR A 317 10.56 12.74 -0.76
CA TYR A 317 11.34 13.48 0.25
C TYR A 317 11.33 14.99 -0.02
N GLU A 318 11.55 15.39 -1.28
CA GLU A 318 11.50 16.80 -1.67
C GLU A 318 10.10 17.40 -1.46
N TYR A 319 9.05 16.66 -1.82
CA TYR A 319 7.66 17.10 -1.64
C TYR A 319 7.32 17.29 -0.16
N GLU A 320 7.59 16.29 0.70
CA GLU A 320 7.30 16.34 2.14
C GLU A 320 8.04 17.49 2.85
N ASN A 321 9.27 17.80 2.42
CA ASN A 321 10.06 18.89 2.96
C ASN A 321 9.78 20.25 2.27
N SER A 322 8.96 20.26 1.19
CA SER A 322 8.51 21.48 0.55
C SER A 322 7.33 22.09 1.33
N ASN A 323 7.12 23.38 1.17
CA ASN A 323 5.88 24.03 1.62
C ASN A 323 4.82 24.07 0.50
N GLU A 324 4.97 23.23 -0.51
CA GLU A 324 4.06 23.19 -1.65
C GLU A 324 2.85 22.28 -1.34
N PHE A 325 1.68 22.88 -1.37
CA PHE A 325 0.42 22.11 -1.35
C PHE A 325 -0.08 21.97 -2.79
N VAL A 326 -0.07 20.75 -3.31
CA VAL A 326 -0.69 20.44 -4.62
C VAL A 326 -2.11 19.96 -4.36
N PRO A 327 -3.13 20.80 -4.62
CA PRO A 327 -4.52 20.38 -4.44
C PRO A 327 -4.88 19.28 -5.44
N LEU A 328 -5.58 18.26 -4.98
CA LEU A 328 -6.18 17.26 -5.87
C LEU A 328 -7.14 17.96 -6.85
N PRO A 329 -7.10 17.61 -8.15
CA PRO A 329 -8.03 18.14 -9.11
C PRO A 329 -9.47 17.76 -8.73
N THR A 330 -10.32 18.75 -8.55
CA THR A 330 -11.74 18.54 -8.24
C THR A 330 -12.50 18.33 -9.55
N LEU A 331 -13.11 17.14 -9.71
CA LEU A 331 -14.05 16.92 -10.80
C LEU A 331 -15.26 17.83 -10.62
N VAL A 332 -15.43 18.80 -11.49
CA VAL A 332 -16.69 19.53 -11.61
C VAL A 332 -17.69 18.55 -12.23
N GLN A 333 -18.63 18.03 -11.44
CA GLN A 333 -19.75 17.28 -11.98
C GLN A 333 -20.49 18.17 -12.98
N ALA A 334 -20.46 17.78 -14.24
CA ALA A 334 -21.33 18.38 -15.25
C ALA A 334 -22.76 18.02 -14.87
N SER A 335 -23.52 19.04 -14.50
CA SER A 335 -24.96 19.02 -14.20
C SER A 335 -25.80 18.66 -15.42
#